data_c0d95257e13520351f4462efc76bfae2
#
_entry.id   c0d95257e13520351f4462efc76bfae2
#
_cell.length_a   1.000
_cell.length_b   1.000
_cell.length_c   1.000
_cell.angle_alpha   90.00
_cell.angle_beta   90.00
_cell.angle_gamma   90.00
#
_symmetry.space_group_name_H-M   'P 1'
#
loop_
_entity.id
_entity.type
_entity.pdbx_description
1 polymer ?
#
loop_
_entity_poly.entity_id
_entity_poly.type
_entity_poly.pdbx_seq_one_letter_code
_entity_poly.pdbx_strand_id
1 'polypeptide(L)'
;QSESIVKSGKNCNSKQRYQWKYCHKRFITDYTYKAYLPDTDSKITQLTKEGLGIRSTARVLGISVTTLLKRILQIASKIKQPPIAVGRTYEVDEMQIFIGKKSCLRWLAYALDTSIP
;
A
#
# COMPACT_ATOMS: atom_id res chain seq x y z
N GLN A 1 -18.81 20.51 -21.04
CA GLN A 1 -18.07 19.50 -21.82
C GLN A 1 -16.92 20.20 -22.50
N SER A 2 -15.68 19.82 -22.19
CA SER A 2 -14.55 20.36 -22.92
C SER A 2 -14.51 19.71 -24.31
N GLU A 3 -14.32 20.49 -25.34
CA GLU A 3 -14.22 20.03 -26.76
C GLU A 3 -13.10 19.01 -26.98
N SER A 4 -12.21 18.82 -26.01
CA SER A 4 -11.06 17.92 -26.06
C SER A 4 -11.33 16.47 -25.63
N ILE A 5 -12.56 16.15 -25.21
CA ILE A 5 -12.94 14.81 -24.68
C ILE A 5 -14.05 14.22 -25.54
N VAL A 6 -13.90 12.96 -25.94
CA VAL A 6 -14.90 12.19 -26.68
C VAL A 6 -15.29 10.92 -25.94
N LYS A 7 -16.51 10.45 -26.13
CA LYS A 7 -16.96 9.14 -25.63
C LYS A 7 -16.24 8.03 -26.40
N SER A 8 -15.73 7.01 -25.69
CA SER A 8 -14.96 5.90 -26.25
C SER A 8 -15.51 4.54 -25.80
N GLY A 9 -16.81 4.32 -26.03
CA GLY A 9 -17.47 3.06 -25.69
C GLY A 9 -17.65 2.85 -24.17
N LYS A 10 -18.03 1.64 -23.78
CA LYS A 10 -18.23 1.23 -22.39
C LYS A 10 -17.16 0.19 -21.98
N ASN A 11 -16.85 0.14 -20.69
CA ASN A 11 -15.99 -0.92 -20.16
C ASN A 11 -16.80 -2.20 -19.86
N CYS A 12 -16.13 -3.27 -19.38
CA CYS A 12 -16.76 -4.53 -19.01
C CYS A 12 -17.85 -4.37 -17.91
N ASN A 13 -17.79 -3.31 -17.11
CA ASN A 13 -18.79 -2.98 -16.06
C ASN A 13 -19.86 -2.00 -16.59
N SER A 14 -20.06 -1.89 -17.90
CA SER A 14 -21.03 -1.01 -18.55
C SER A 14 -20.86 0.49 -18.26
N LYS A 15 -19.73 0.92 -17.69
CA LYS A 15 -19.42 2.33 -17.45
C LYS A 15 -18.89 3.01 -18.70
N GLN A 16 -19.34 4.24 -18.94
CA GLN A 16 -18.88 5.05 -20.07
C GLN A 16 -17.39 5.38 -19.95
N ARG A 17 -16.63 5.06 -20.98
CA ARG A 17 -15.24 5.49 -21.15
C ARG A 17 -15.18 6.77 -21.97
N TYR A 18 -14.21 7.61 -21.62
CA TYR A 18 -13.88 8.83 -22.32
C TYR A 18 -12.42 8.78 -22.79
N GLN A 19 -12.12 9.53 -23.82
CA GLN A 19 -10.78 9.62 -24.41
C GLN A 19 -10.40 11.09 -24.64
N TRP A 20 -9.17 11.45 -24.27
CA TRP A 20 -8.60 12.74 -24.62
C TRP A 20 -8.20 12.76 -26.08
N LYS A 21 -8.61 13.78 -26.83
CA LYS A 21 -8.27 13.92 -28.26
C LYS A 21 -6.77 14.08 -28.49
N TYR A 22 -6.06 14.74 -27.58
CA TYR A 22 -4.65 15.06 -27.75
C TYR A 22 -3.71 13.89 -27.46
N CYS A 23 -3.91 13.18 -26.37
CA CYS A 23 -3.00 12.10 -25.93
C CYS A 23 -3.58 10.70 -26.10
N HIS A 24 -4.82 10.58 -26.56
CA HIS A 24 -5.55 9.32 -26.75
C HIS A 24 -5.67 8.43 -25.49
N LYS A 25 -5.36 8.97 -24.31
CA LYS A 25 -5.59 8.26 -23.04
C LYS A 25 -7.07 8.13 -22.75
N ARG A 26 -7.45 6.93 -22.34
CA ARG A 26 -8.82 6.62 -21.94
C ARG A 26 -8.98 6.68 -20.43
N PHE A 27 -10.13 7.13 -19.96
CA PHE A 27 -10.47 7.21 -18.56
C PHE A 27 -11.97 7.01 -18.35
N ILE A 28 -12.35 6.76 -17.09
CA ILE A 28 -13.74 6.76 -16.62
C ILE A 28 -13.87 7.78 -15.51
N THR A 29 -15.06 8.38 -15.37
CA THR A 29 -15.29 9.42 -14.35
C THR A 29 -15.58 8.85 -12.97
N ASP A 30 -16.05 7.61 -12.90
CA ASP A 30 -16.44 6.95 -11.67
C ASP A 30 -15.68 5.63 -11.49
N TYR A 31 -14.58 5.71 -10.74
CA TYR A 31 -13.77 4.54 -10.38
C TYR A 31 -14.34 3.88 -9.13
N THR A 32 -14.76 2.62 -9.25
CA THR A 32 -15.28 1.83 -8.13
C THR A 32 -14.27 0.85 -7.56
N TYR A 33 -13.07 0.78 -8.14
CA TYR A 33 -12.03 -0.11 -7.65
C TYR A 33 -11.54 0.33 -6.27
N LYS A 34 -11.73 -0.53 -5.27
CA LYS A 34 -11.49 -0.22 -3.86
C LYS A 34 -10.05 0.19 -3.54
N ALA A 35 -9.07 -0.26 -4.33
CA ALA A 35 -7.68 0.13 -4.14
C ALA A 35 -7.39 1.62 -4.43
N TYR A 36 -8.27 2.31 -5.14
CA TYR A 36 -8.12 3.74 -5.44
C TYR A 36 -8.85 4.66 -4.47
N LEU A 37 -9.53 4.11 -3.47
CA LEU A 37 -10.15 4.92 -2.42
C LEU A 37 -9.06 5.66 -1.62
N PRO A 38 -9.29 6.94 -1.27
CA PRO A 38 -8.25 7.79 -0.68
C PRO A 38 -7.76 7.31 0.69
N ASP A 39 -8.58 6.56 1.43
CA ASP A 39 -8.27 6.06 2.76
C ASP A 39 -7.69 4.63 2.78
N THR A 40 -7.44 4.03 1.62
CA THR A 40 -6.96 2.63 1.51
C THR A 40 -5.62 2.45 2.20
N ASP A 41 -4.67 3.34 2.00
CA ASP A 41 -3.33 3.24 2.61
C ASP A 41 -3.40 3.35 4.15
N SER A 42 -4.25 4.22 4.67
CA SER A 42 -4.49 4.35 6.12
C SER A 42 -5.10 3.08 6.72
N LYS A 43 -6.06 2.47 6.03
CA LYS A 43 -6.67 1.20 6.44
C LYS A 43 -5.67 0.04 6.40
N ILE A 44 -4.82 -0.04 5.38
CA ILE A 44 -3.75 -1.04 5.32
C ILE A 44 -2.83 -0.92 6.53
N THR A 45 -2.40 0.30 6.85
CA THR A 45 -1.53 0.57 7.99
C THR A 45 -2.19 0.17 9.30
N GLN A 46 -3.46 0.53 9.50
CA GLN A 46 -4.23 0.20 10.70
C GLN A 46 -4.38 -1.31 10.86
N LEU A 47 -4.83 -2.02 9.82
CA LEU A 47 -5.04 -3.48 9.88
C LEU A 47 -3.73 -4.23 10.11
N THR A 48 -2.62 -3.73 9.58
CA THR A 48 -1.28 -4.29 9.86
C THR A 48 -0.89 -4.11 11.32
N LYS A 49 -1.16 -2.95 11.92
CA LYS A 49 -0.93 -2.70 13.35
C LYS A 49 -1.78 -3.60 14.25
N GLU A 50 -2.99 -3.94 13.81
CA GLU A 50 -3.87 -4.89 14.49
C GLU A 50 -3.44 -6.37 14.34
N GLY A 51 -2.36 -6.62 13.62
CA GLY A 51 -1.77 -7.94 13.44
C GLY A 51 -2.44 -8.80 12.36
N LEU A 52 -3.25 -8.23 11.47
CA LEU A 52 -3.82 -8.98 10.37
C LEU A 52 -2.76 -9.42 9.35
N GLY A 53 -2.81 -10.69 8.95
CA GLY A 53 -1.97 -11.19 7.87
C GLY A 53 -2.38 -10.64 6.51
N ILE A 54 -1.47 -10.74 5.53
CA ILE A 54 -1.65 -10.17 4.18
C ILE A 54 -2.94 -10.63 3.51
N ARG A 55 -3.24 -11.94 3.55
CA ARG A 55 -4.45 -12.47 2.92
C ARG A 55 -5.73 -11.98 3.59
N SER A 56 -5.72 -11.87 4.91
CA SER A 56 -6.87 -11.37 5.69
C SER A 56 -7.11 -9.89 5.41
N THR A 57 -6.06 -9.09 5.39
CA THR A 57 -6.13 -7.67 5.02
C THR A 57 -6.70 -7.48 3.61
N ALA A 58 -6.23 -8.26 2.64
CA ALA A 58 -6.74 -8.20 1.27
C ALA A 58 -8.23 -8.53 1.20
N ARG A 59 -8.70 -9.54 1.94
CA ARG A 59 -10.12 -9.90 2.01
C ARG A 59 -10.97 -8.81 2.64
N VAL A 60 -10.52 -8.24 3.75
CA VAL A 60 -11.25 -7.16 4.44
C VAL A 60 -11.39 -5.93 3.54
N LEU A 61 -10.34 -5.57 2.82
CA LEU A 61 -10.35 -4.42 1.91
C LEU A 61 -10.99 -4.72 0.55
N GLY A 62 -11.20 -5.99 0.22
CA GLY A 62 -11.76 -6.41 -1.07
C GLY A 62 -10.85 -6.10 -2.26
N ILE A 63 -9.55 -6.24 -2.08
CA ILE A 63 -8.51 -6.05 -3.11
C ILE A 63 -7.70 -7.35 -3.27
N SER A 64 -6.97 -7.48 -4.38
CA SER A 64 -6.08 -8.62 -4.58
C SER A 64 -4.84 -8.54 -3.68
N VAL A 65 -4.28 -9.71 -3.33
CA VAL A 65 -3.03 -9.80 -2.55
C VAL A 65 -1.89 -9.08 -3.27
N THR A 66 -1.78 -9.21 -4.58
CA THR A 66 -0.76 -8.53 -5.39
C THR A 66 -0.88 -7.01 -5.28
N THR A 67 -2.09 -6.47 -5.35
CA THR A 67 -2.34 -5.04 -5.18
C THR A 67 -1.99 -4.57 -3.78
N LEU A 68 -2.36 -5.36 -2.76
CA LEU A 68 -2.01 -5.06 -1.36
C LEU A 68 -0.50 -4.99 -1.17
N LEU A 69 0.26 -5.96 -1.67
CA LEU A 69 1.72 -5.97 -1.57
C LEU A 69 2.36 -4.75 -2.25
N LYS A 70 1.88 -4.37 -3.43
CA LYS A 70 2.35 -3.15 -4.10
C LYS A 70 2.09 -1.90 -3.25
N ARG A 71 0.92 -1.80 -2.62
CA ARG A 71 0.57 -0.69 -1.73
C ARG A 71 1.45 -0.66 -0.48
N ILE A 72 1.70 -1.82 0.13
CA ILE A 72 2.60 -1.93 1.28
C ILE A 72 4.01 -1.43 0.94
N LEU A 73 4.55 -1.82 -0.22
CA LEU A 73 5.86 -1.32 -0.68
C LEU A 73 5.86 0.20 -0.89
N GLN A 74 4.79 0.76 -1.45
CA GLN A 74 4.65 2.20 -1.63
C GLN A 74 4.56 2.95 -0.29
N ILE A 75 3.84 2.41 0.68
CA ILE A 75 3.75 2.97 2.03
C ILE A 75 5.14 2.93 2.70
N ALA A 76 5.81 1.78 2.64
CA ALA A 76 7.14 1.58 3.22
C ALA A 76 8.19 2.56 2.63
N SER A 77 8.14 2.81 1.33
CA SER A 77 9.05 3.75 0.67
C SER A 77 8.89 5.20 1.12
N LYS A 78 7.72 5.56 1.64
CA LYS A 78 7.43 6.91 2.15
C LYS A 78 7.80 7.09 3.63
N ILE A 79 8.05 5.99 4.35
CA ILE A 79 8.42 6.03 5.76
C ILE A 79 9.87 6.51 5.86
N LYS A 80 10.05 7.65 6.52
CA LYS A 80 11.38 8.14 6.85
C LYS A 80 11.90 7.39 8.08
N GLN A 81 13.17 6.99 8.04
CA GLN A 81 13.81 6.46 9.23
C GLN A 81 13.87 7.53 10.32
N PRO A 82 13.47 7.21 11.55
CA PRO A 82 13.59 8.17 12.64
C PRO A 82 15.07 8.49 12.91
N PRO A 83 15.42 9.74 13.21
CA PRO A 83 16.78 10.09 13.54
C PRO A 83 17.18 9.45 14.86
N ILE A 84 18.36 8.83 14.90
CA ILE A 84 18.95 8.32 16.13
C ILE A 84 19.51 9.53 16.90
N ALA A 85 18.95 9.82 18.05
CA ALA A 85 19.37 10.93 18.88
C ALA A 85 20.39 10.49 19.93
N VAL A 86 21.47 11.25 20.08
CA VAL A 86 22.47 11.03 21.13
C VAL A 86 21.85 11.35 22.50
N GLY A 87 22.14 10.53 23.49
CA GLY A 87 21.66 10.73 24.87
C GLY A 87 20.31 10.08 25.18
N ARG A 88 19.76 9.27 24.25
CA ARG A 88 18.56 8.46 24.49
C ARG A 88 18.92 7.02 24.75
N THR A 89 18.04 6.33 25.46
CA THR A 89 18.17 4.89 25.74
C THR A 89 17.36 4.09 24.73
N TYR A 90 17.98 3.09 24.14
CA TYR A 90 17.34 2.20 23.16
C TYR A 90 17.41 0.75 23.65
N GLU A 91 16.31 0.04 23.54
CA GLU A 91 16.31 -1.42 23.62
C GLU A 91 16.48 -2.00 22.23
N VAL A 92 17.47 -2.88 22.07
CA VAL A 92 17.78 -3.54 20.81
C VAL A 92 17.42 -5.01 20.94
N ASP A 93 16.68 -5.54 20.00
CA ASP A 93 16.34 -6.95 19.92
C ASP A 93 16.61 -7.49 18.52
N GLU A 94 16.90 -8.78 18.42
CA GLU A 94 17.17 -9.47 17.17
C GLU A 94 16.31 -10.71 17.07
N MET A 95 15.73 -10.94 15.90
CA MET A 95 14.96 -12.14 15.63
C MET A 95 15.42 -12.82 14.35
N GLN A 96 15.39 -14.14 14.36
CA GLN A 96 15.63 -14.96 13.18
C GLN A 96 14.35 -15.11 12.37
N ILE A 97 14.43 -14.85 11.09
CA ILE A 97 13.31 -15.04 10.15
C ILE A 97 13.79 -15.85 8.93
N PHE A 98 12.86 -16.55 8.30
CA PHE A 98 13.10 -17.27 7.05
C PHE A 98 12.33 -16.59 5.91
N ILE A 99 12.99 -16.37 4.78
CA ILE A 99 12.35 -15.79 3.60
C ILE A 99 12.22 -16.89 2.53
N GLY A 100 10.99 -17.31 2.28
CA GLY A 100 10.66 -18.32 1.29
C GLY A 100 11.00 -19.74 1.70
N LYS A 101 12.26 -20.04 1.96
CA LYS A 101 12.75 -21.37 2.36
C LYS A 101 13.50 -21.31 3.69
N LYS A 102 13.48 -22.40 4.46
CA LYS A 102 14.22 -22.50 5.74
C LYS A 102 15.73 -22.27 5.60
N SER A 103 16.30 -22.50 4.40
CA SER A 103 17.72 -22.23 4.10
C SER A 103 18.02 -20.73 3.92
N CYS A 104 17.00 -19.89 3.68
CA CYS A 104 17.15 -18.44 3.52
C CYS A 104 16.96 -17.73 4.86
N LEU A 105 17.86 -17.96 5.78
CA LEU A 105 17.88 -17.35 7.10
C LEU A 105 18.26 -15.87 7.00
N ARG A 106 17.52 -15.03 7.69
CA ARG A 106 17.79 -13.59 7.87
C ARG A 106 17.66 -13.21 9.34
N TRP A 107 18.52 -12.32 9.76
CA TRP A 107 18.41 -11.68 11.06
C TRP A 107 17.77 -10.33 10.88
N LEU A 108 16.75 -10.07 11.68
CA LEU A 108 16.11 -8.76 11.79
C LEU A 108 16.48 -8.16 13.13
N ALA A 109 17.17 -7.03 13.11
CA ALA A 109 17.46 -6.24 14.30
C ALA A 109 16.58 -4.99 14.32
N TYR A 110 16.02 -4.68 15.48
CA TYR A 110 15.27 -3.43 15.67
C TYR A 110 15.63 -2.79 17.01
N ALA A 111 15.50 -1.50 17.06
CA ALA A 111 15.75 -0.70 18.26
C ALA A 111 14.50 0.08 18.64
N LEU A 112 14.11 0.00 19.89
CA LEU A 112 12.98 0.73 20.46
C LEU A 112 13.51 1.85 21.34
N ASP A 113 13.07 3.09 21.10
CA ASP A 113 13.38 4.24 21.97
C ASP A 113 12.53 4.14 23.24
N THR A 114 13.17 3.86 24.37
CA THR A 114 12.50 3.71 25.67
C THR A 114 12.37 5.03 26.43
N SER A 115 12.94 6.11 25.90
CA SER A 115 12.85 7.44 26.52
C SER A 115 11.52 8.16 26.20
N ILE A 116 10.68 7.59 25.37
CA ILE A 116 9.34 8.10 25.04
C ILE A 116 8.31 7.32 25.86
N PRO A 117 7.49 7.97 26.68
CA PRO A 117 6.43 7.30 27.44
C PRO A 117 5.32 6.72 26.54
#